data_c51c7a224e4fc427cd897c3c5479630d
#
_entry.id   c51c7a224e4fc427cd897c3c5479630d
#
_cell.length_a   1.000
_cell.length_b   1.000
_cell.length_c   1.000
_cell.angle_alpha   90.00
_cell.angle_beta   90.00
_cell.angle_gamma   90.00
#
_symmetry.space_group_name_H-M   'P 1'
#
loop_
_entity.id
_entity.type
_entity.pdbx_description
1 polymer ?
#
loop_
_entity_poly.entity_id
_entity_poly.type
_entity_poly.pdbx_seq_one_letter_code
_entity_poly.pdbx_strand_id
1 'polypeptide(L)'
;MTKRCNRRFVLKSGTLLALSSFFQFPESYAIAAHVLDVKHVAEGVYAFAGRHELMTQSNQGEICNVGFVIGGEAVAVIDSGGSVTEGRALIAAIRAITDKPIRFLINTHMHPDHVFGNAAFEDIGATIVGHRNLPRALMSRGDFYLESYRETMGDVLMSEIRIIAPSRLIDHEEEIDLGGRKLTLRAWKPAHTDNDVTVLDEQTRTLFAGDLCFLDHLPTLDGSILGWMAQLDALAAIDAQMVIPGHGPVPFPWPEALEPERHYFEVLARDVRKAISNGIPLAGAVQGAATEEREHWQLFDQYNTRNATAAFAELEWE
;
A
#
# COMPACT_ATOMS: atom_id res chain seq x y z
N MET A 1 34.44 -86.51 -49.07
CA MET A 1 35.77 -86.31 -48.40
C MET A 1 35.79 -84.95 -47.76
N THR A 2 35.46 -84.95 -46.65
CA THR A 2 35.90 -84.46 -45.32
C THR A 2 37.05 -83.43 -45.34
N LYS A 3 36.79 -82.27 -44.75
CA LYS A 3 37.74 -81.60 -43.87
C LYS A 3 36.97 -80.68 -42.86
N ARG A 4 37.06 -81.06 -41.59
CA ARG A 4 36.68 -80.24 -40.43
C ARG A 4 37.65 -79.08 -40.30
N CYS A 5 37.19 -77.92 -40.03
CA CYS A 5 38.00 -76.81 -39.58
C CYS A 5 37.38 -76.24 -38.27
N ASN A 6 38.10 -76.40 -37.17
CA ASN A 6 37.79 -75.97 -35.87
C ASN A 6 38.18 -74.50 -35.72
N ARG A 7 37.29 -73.60 -35.36
CA ARG A 7 37.64 -72.24 -34.94
C ARG A 7 37.22 -72.02 -33.51
N ARG A 8 38.23 -71.87 -32.66
CA ARG A 8 38.11 -71.42 -31.28
C ARG A 8 37.71 -69.94 -31.28
N PHE A 9 36.56 -69.64 -30.68
CA PHE A 9 36.19 -68.28 -30.37
C PHE A 9 36.84 -67.88 -29.06
N VAL A 10 37.63 -66.79 -29.07
CA VAL A 10 38.21 -66.14 -27.91
C VAL A 10 37.21 -65.06 -27.50
N LEU A 11 36.57 -65.24 -26.31
CA LEU A 11 35.79 -64.21 -25.67
C LEU A 11 36.72 -63.14 -25.10
N LYS A 12 36.68 -61.96 -25.65
CA LYS A 12 37.22 -60.72 -25.02
C LYS A 12 36.15 -60.15 -24.13
N SER A 13 36.37 -60.19 -22.81
CA SER A 13 35.59 -59.50 -21.82
C SER A 13 35.77 -57.98 -21.97
N GLY A 14 34.78 -57.30 -22.49
CA GLY A 14 34.73 -55.84 -22.51
C GLY A 14 34.00 -55.37 -21.27
N THR A 15 34.72 -54.71 -20.34
CA THR A 15 34.13 -54.04 -19.17
C THR A 15 33.39 -52.80 -19.62
N LEU A 16 32.06 -52.80 -19.60
CA LEU A 16 31.26 -51.60 -19.75
C LEU A 16 31.38 -50.76 -18.49
N LEU A 17 32.08 -49.62 -18.52
CA LEU A 17 31.97 -48.56 -17.53
C LEU A 17 30.65 -47.85 -17.81
N ALA A 18 29.65 -48.05 -16.91
CA ALA A 18 28.46 -47.25 -16.88
C ALA A 18 28.82 -45.90 -16.22
N LEU A 19 28.95 -44.85 -17.04
CA LEU A 19 28.96 -43.46 -16.57
C LEU A 19 27.51 -43.11 -16.14
N SER A 20 27.21 -43.23 -14.87
CA SER A 20 26.02 -42.62 -14.25
C SER A 20 26.27 -41.13 -14.12
N SER A 21 25.84 -40.35 -15.12
CA SER A 21 25.70 -38.89 -14.98
C SER A 21 24.62 -38.62 -13.95
N PHE A 22 25.04 -38.26 -12.73
CA PHE A 22 24.15 -37.63 -11.77
C PHE A 22 23.70 -36.29 -12.31
N PHE A 23 22.51 -36.23 -12.90
CA PHE A 23 21.80 -35.00 -13.06
C PHE A 23 21.41 -34.54 -11.65
N GLN A 24 22.21 -33.65 -11.05
CA GLN A 24 21.77 -32.84 -9.93
C GLN A 24 20.74 -31.84 -10.48
N PHE A 25 19.47 -32.14 -10.23
CA PHE A 25 18.43 -31.10 -10.34
C PHE A 25 18.81 -30.04 -9.31
N PRO A 26 18.86 -28.74 -9.68
CA PRO A 26 19.02 -27.70 -8.70
C PRO A 26 17.89 -27.88 -7.70
N GLU A 27 18.23 -28.01 -6.40
CA GLU A 27 17.28 -27.90 -5.32
C GLU A 27 16.54 -26.57 -5.55
N SER A 28 15.29 -26.64 -5.97
CA SER A 28 14.41 -25.49 -5.91
C SER A 28 14.30 -25.16 -4.43
N TYR A 29 15.06 -24.19 -3.97
CA TYR A 29 14.79 -23.52 -2.71
C TYR A 29 13.38 -22.97 -2.86
N ALA A 30 12.41 -23.66 -2.32
CA ALA A 30 11.12 -23.08 -2.03
C ALA A 30 11.40 -21.96 -1.02
N ILE A 31 11.54 -20.73 -1.51
CA ILE A 31 11.51 -19.55 -0.65
C ILE A 31 10.18 -19.71 0.07
N ALA A 32 10.24 -19.90 1.40
CA ALA A 32 9.03 -19.96 2.22
C ALA A 32 8.19 -18.72 1.81
N ALA A 33 6.95 -18.98 1.38
CA ALA A 33 6.10 -17.89 0.91
C ALA A 33 6.05 -16.86 2.05
N HIS A 34 6.46 -15.64 1.74
CA HIS A 34 6.34 -14.54 2.69
C HIS A 34 4.85 -14.34 2.99
N VAL A 35 4.52 -14.27 4.26
CA VAL A 35 3.15 -14.08 4.76
C VAL A 35 3.18 -12.89 5.69
N LEU A 36 2.35 -11.89 5.44
CA LEU A 36 2.28 -10.72 6.32
C LEU A 36 1.77 -11.11 7.71
N ASP A 37 2.41 -10.56 8.74
CA ASP A 37 1.98 -10.71 10.14
C ASP A 37 0.80 -9.76 10.43
N VAL A 38 -0.40 -10.17 10.00
CA VAL A 38 -1.62 -9.40 10.19
C VAL A 38 -2.15 -9.56 11.62
N LYS A 39 -2.48 -8.44 12.25
CA LYS A 39 -3.08 -8.39 13.58
C LYS A 39 -4.60 -8.48 13.48
N HIS A 40 -5.23 -9.23 14.39
CA HIS A 40 -6.67 -9.17 14.62
C HIS A 40 -7.02 -7.86 15.33
N VAL A 41 -7.77 -6.99 14.67
CA VAL A 41 -8.16 -5.66 15.16
C VAL A 41 -9.51 -5.70 15.87
N ALA A 42 -10.50 -6.31 15.20
CA ALA A 42 -11.84 -6.48 15.70
C ALA A 42 -12.45 -7.74 15.05
N GLU A 43 -13.66 -8.14 15.44
CA GLU A 43 -14.31 -9.31 14.85
C GLU A 43 -14.30 -9.25 13.32
N GLY A 44 -13.56 -10.18 12.69
CA GLY A 44 -13.40 -10.28 11.24
C GLY A 44 -12.66 -9.11 10.58
N VAL A 45 -12.02 -8.23 11.35
CA VAL A 45 -11.16 -7.14 10.86
C VAL A 45 -9.71 -7.42 11.22
N TYR A 46 -8.86 -7.37 10.21
CA TYR A 46 -7.42 -7.60 10.33
C TYR A 46 -6.63 -6.51 9.62
N ALA A 47 -5.45 -6.18 10.14
CA ALA A 47 -4.56 -5.24 9.49
C ALA A 47 -3.09 -5.61 9.72
N PHE A 48 -2.26 -5.27 8.75
CA PHE A 48 -0.80 -5.24 8.85
C PHE A 48 -0.36 -3.80 9.09
N ALA A 49 0.59 -3.60 10.00
CA ALA A 49 1.20 -2.30 10.24
C ALA A 49 2.49 -2.18 9.41
N GLY A 50 2.49 -1.26 8.47
CA GLY A 50 3.64 -0.93 7.64
C GLY A 50 4.80 -0.35 8.44
N ARG A 51 5.97 -0.26 7.81
CA ARG A 51 7.19 0.28 8.42
C ARG A 51 7.29 1.77 8.19
N HIS A 52 7.74 2.51 9.19
CA HIS A 52 8.03 3.95 9.01
C HIS A 52 9.40 4.13 8.30
N GLU A 53 9.44 3.74 7.04
CA GLU A 53 10.62 3.74 6.17
C GLU A 53 10.24 4.22 4.77
N LEU A 54 11.23 4.52 3.94
CA LEU A 54 10.99 4.68 2.50
C LEU A 54 10.89 3.31 1.82
N MET A 55 10.17 3.23 0.71
CA MET A 55 10.07 2.01 -0.09
C MET A 55 11.43 1.58 -0.62
N THR A 56 11.82 0.34 -0.32
CA THR A 56 13.10 -0.25 -0.74
C THR A 56 12.92 -1.71 -1.12
N GLN A 57 13.93 -2.27 -1.79
CA GLN A 57 13.97 -3.70 -2.08
C GLN A 57 13.96 -4.55 -0.80
N SER A 58 14.61 -4.09 0.27
CA SER A 58 14.73 -4.85 1.52
C SER A 58 13.44 -4.95 2.31
N ASN A 59 12.59 -3.91 2.30
CA ASN A 59 11.27 -3.94 2.92
C ASN A 59 10.16 -4.31 1.93
N GLN A 60 10.49 -4.61 0.67
CA GLN A 60 9.56 -5.04 -0.38
C GLN A 60 8.39 -4.07 -0.62
N GLY A 61 8.53 -2.80 -0.18
CA GLY A 61 7.48 -1.79 -0.25
C GLY A 61 6.51 -1.79 0.94
N GLU A 62 6.69 -2.63 1.94
CA GLU A 62 5.82 -2.82 3.11
C GLU A 62 5.87 -1.62 4.08
N ILE A 63 5.44 -0.45 3.62
CA ILE A 63 5.51 0.80 4.39
C ILE A 63 4.15 1.38 4.77
N CYS A 64 3.08 1.08 4.06
CA CYS A 64 1.72 1.48 4.44
C CYS A 64 1.00 0.40 5.24
N ASN A 65 -0.05 0.79 5.94
CA ASN A 65 -0.96 -0.14 6.57
C ASN A 65 -1.93 -0.70 5.54
N VAL A 66 -2.02 -2.01 5.46
CA VAL A 66 -3.00 -2.71 4.63
C VAL A 66 -3.90 -3.58 5.51
N GLY A 67 -5.14 -3.82 5.09
CA GLY A 67 -6.01 -4.65 5.89
C GLY A 67 -7.14 -5.30 5.12
N PHE A 68 -7.97 -6.06 5.85
CA PHE A 68 -9.14 -6.70 5.24
C PHE A 68 -10.26 -6.93 6.23
N VAL A 69 -11.46 -7.04 5.67
CA VAL A 69 -12.70 -7.33 6.40
C VAL A 69 -13.31 -8.61 5.86
N ILE A 70 -13.61 -9.56 6.77
CA ILE A 70 -14.27 -10.83 6.46
C ILE A 70 -15.75 -10.69 6.75
N GLY A 71 -16.59 -10.77 5.72
CA GLY A 71 -18.05 -10.83 5.84
C GLY A 71 -18.60 -12.24 5.85
N GLY A 72 -19.92 -12.40 5.70
CA GLY A 72 -20.59 -13.70 5.65
C GLY A 72 -20.20 -14.54 4.43
N GLU A 73 -20.04 -13.90 3.26
CA GLU A 73 -19.82 -14.58 1.97
C GLU A 73 -18.49 -14.20 1.27
N ALA A 74 -17.87 -13.09 1.65
CA ALA A 74 -16.72 -12.55 0.94
C ALA A 74 -15.77 -11.79 1.86
N VAL A 75 -14.57 -11.52 1.33
CA VAL A 75 -13.56 -10.65 1.92
C VAL A 75 -13.42 -9.41 1.04
N ALA A 76 -13.33 -8.23 1.69
CA ALA A 76 -12.85 -7.00 1.10
C ALA A 76 -11.46 -6.69 1.68
N VAL A 77 -10.53 -6.33 0.80
CA VAL A 77 -9.18 -5.89 1.15
C VAL A 77 -9.10 -4.38 0.97
N ILE A 78 -8.41 -3.70 1.86
CA ILE A 78 -8.19 -2.26 1.82
C ILE A 78 -6.70 -2.04 1.62
N ASP A 79 -6.36 -1.47 0.47
CA ASP A 79 -5.04 -1.30 -0.13
C ASP A 79 -4.27 -2.62 -0.37
N SER A 80 -3.35 -2.57 -1.30
CA SER A 80 -2.66 -3.76 -1.81
C SER A 80 -1.19 -3.83 -1.44
N GLY A 81 -0.66 -2.76 -0.84
CA GLY A 81 0.75 -2.62 -0.52
C GLY A 81 1.62 -2.09 -1.66
N GLY A 82 2.89 -1.86 -1.38
CA GLY A 82 3.87 -1.23 -2.26
C GLY A 82 4.55 -2.17 -3.25
N SER A 83 4.14 -3.45 -3.33
CA SER A 83 4.63 -4.38 -4.34
C SER A 83 3.67 -5.54 -4.58
N VAL A 84 3.82 -6.21 -5.73
CA VAL A 84 3.06 -7.43 -6.03
C VAL A 84 3.42 -8.57 -5.06
N THR A 85 4.66 -8.57 -4.56
CA THR A 85 5.12 -9.51 -3.54
C THR A 85 4.35 -9.30 -2.24
N GLU A 86 4.20 -8.06 -1.77
CA GLU A 86 3.39 -7.73 -0.59
C GLU A 86 1.93 -8.10 -0.80
N GLY A 87 1.33 -7.76 -1.95
CA GLY A 87 -0.04 -8.15 -2.28
C GLY A 87 -0.27 -9.65 -2.22
N ARG A 88 0.67 -10.47 -2.73
CA ARG A 88 0.62 -11.93 -2.61
C ARG A 88 0.77 -12.41 -1.16
N ALA A 89 1.61 -11.77 -0.37
CA ALA A 89 1.79 -12.09 1.04
C ALA A 89 0.51 -11.78 1.84
N LEU A 90 -0.19 -10.69 1.52
CA LEU A 90 -1.50 -10.35 2.09
C LEU A 90 -2.57 -11.38 1.70
N ILE A 91 -2.63 -11.79 0.44
CA ILE A 91 -3.52 -12.87 -0.02
C ILE A 91 -3.25 -14.17 0.73
N ALA A 92 -1.98 -14.52 0.95
CA ALA A 92 -1.60 -15.70 1.72
C ALA A 92 -2.04 -15.61 3.19
N ALA A 93 -1.89 -14.43 3.83
CA ALA A 93 -2.37 -14.17 5.18
C ALA A 93 -3.90 -14.32 5.29
N ILE A 94 -4.66 -13.79 4.33
CA ILE A 94 -6.12 -13.93 4.29
C ILE A 94 -6.52 -15.42 4.18
N ARG A 95 -5.89 -16.15 3.26
CA ARG A 95 -6.17 -17.58 3.05
C ARG A 95 -5.81 -18.48 4.22
N ALA A 96 -4.87 -18.06 5.08
CA ALA A 96 -4.56 -18.76 6.32
C ALA A 96 -5.67 -18.59 7.38
N ILE A 97 -6.53 -17.57 7.24
CA ILE A 97 -7.58 -17.23 8.20
C ILE A 97 -8.97 -17.68 7.70
N THR A 98 -9.23 -17.60 6.37
CA THR A 98 -10.54 -17.89 5.81
C THR A 98 -10.45 -18.44 4.38
N ASP A 99 -11.38 -19.36 4.04
CA ASP A 99 -11.56 -19.87 2.68
C ASP A 99 -12.51 -19.01 1.83
N LYS A 100 -13.10 -17.94 2.40
CA LYS A 100 -14.02 -17.07 1.68
C LYS A 100 -13.32 -16.35 0.52
N PRO A 101 -14.01 -16.14 -0.61
CA PRO A 101 -13.41 -15.48 -1.77
C PRO A 101 -13.09 -14.02 -1.46
N ILE A 102 -11.90 -13.57 -1.87
CA ILE A 102 -11.55 -12.16 -1.91
C ILE A 102 -12.28 -11.57 -3.11
N ARG A 103 -13.36 -10.83 -2.88
CA ARG A 103 -14.18 -10.25 -3.96
C ARG A 103 -13.80 -8.82 -4.30
N PHE A 104 -13.31 -8.07 -3.33
CA PHE A 104 -13.02 -6.65 -3.50
C PHE A 104 -11.62 -6.31 -3.01
N LEU A 105 -10.94 -5.48 -3.80
CA LEU A 105 -9.80 -4.67 -3.38
C LEU A 105 -10.24 -3.21 -3.44
N ILE A 106 -10.18 -2.49 -2.34
CA ILE A 106 -10.54 -1.07 -2.25
C ILE A 106 -9.25 -0.28 -2.12
N ASN A 107 -8.91 0.50 -3.15
CA ASN A 107 -7.78 1.42 -3.07
C ASN A 107 -8.23 2.72 -2.43
N THR A 108 -7.57 3.11 -1.34
CA THR A 108 -7.87 4.36 -0.64
C THR A 108 -7.47 5.58 -1.47
N HIS A 109 -6.36 5.51 -2.20
CA HIS A 109 -5.87 6.56 -3.09
C HIS A 109 -4.78 6.02 -4.06
N MET A 110 -4.08 6.91 -4.76
CA MET A 110 -3.20 6.58 -5.89
C MET A 110 -1.73 6.28 -5.55
N HIS A 111 -1.27 6.47 -4.30
CA HIS A 111 0.17 6.37 -4.02
C HIS A 111 0.70 4.95 -4.16
N PRO A 112 1.98 4.82 -4.57
CA PRO A 112 2.60 3.54 -4.92
C PRO A 112 2.53 2.48 -3.84
N ASP A 113 2.73 2.85 -2.59
CA ASP A 113 2.68 1.96 -1.44
C ASP A 113 1.29 1.41 -1.13
N HIS A 114 0.22 1.98 -1.71
CA HIS A 114 -1.16 1.53 -1.59
C HIS A 114 -1.66 0.74 -2.81
N VAL A 115 -1.06 0.94 -4.00
CA VAL A 115 -1.62 0.39 -5.26
C VAL A 115 -0.67 -0.51 -6.05
N PHE A 116 0.62 -0.56 -5.75
CA PHE A 116 1.58 -1.36 -6.51
C PHE A 116 1.35 -2.88 -6.39
N GLY A 117 0.65 -3.32 -5.34
CA GLY A 117 0.22 -4.70 -5.18
C GLY A 117 -1.04 -5.07 -5.97
N ASN A 118 -1.73 -4.14 -6.65
CA ASN A 118 -3.01 -4.36 -7.33
C ASN A 118 -2.99 -5.56 -8.28
N ALA A 119 -1.87 -5.81 -8.96
CA ALA A 119 -1.73 -6.92 -9.89
C ALA A 119 -1.97 -8.29 -9.25
N ALA A 120 -1.57 -8.49 -7.99
CA ALA A 120 -1.83 -9.74 -7.27
C ALA A 120 -3.33 -10.01 -7.08
N PHE A 121 -4.12 -8.97 -6.90
CA PHE A 121 -5.56 -9.06 -6.71
C PHE A 121 -6.33 -9.14 -8.04
N GLU A 122 -5.86 -8.45 -9.08
CA GLU A 122 -6.40 -8.61 -10.43
C GLU A 122 -6.23 -10.06 -10.91
N ASP A 123 -5.06 -10.67 -10.68
CA ASP A 123 -4.75 -12.05 -11.09
C ASP A 123 -5.68 -13.09 -10.45
N ILE A 124 -6.27 -12.80 -9.27
CA ILE A 124 -7.28 -13.67 -8.63
C ILE A 124 -8.73 -13.25 -8.92
N GLY A 125 -8.94 -12.24 -9.76
CA GLY A 125 -10.25 -11.79 -10.21
C GLY A 125 -11.02 -10.93 -9.20
N ALA A 126 -10.34 -10.28 -8.25
CA ALA A 126 -10.97 -9.33 -7.34
C ALA A 126 -11.42 -8.07 -8.09
N THR A 127 -12.60 -7.54 -7.74
CA THR A 127 -13.06 -6.24 -8.25
C THR A 127 -12.30 -5.12 -7.56
N ILE A 128 -11.54 -4.34 -8.32
CA ILE A 128 -10.83 -3.19 -7.78
C ILE A 128 -11.78 -2.00 -7.75
N VAL A 129 -11.90 -1.38 -6.58
CA VAL A 129 -12.79 -0.26 -6.25
C VAL A 129 -11.95 0.94 -5.86
N GLY A 130 -12.34 2.14 -6.23
CA GLY A 130 -11.64 3.36 -5.84
C GLY A 130 -12.38 4.63 -6.24
N HIS A 131 -11.81 5.76 -5.84
CA HIS A 131 -12.37 7.07 -6.14
C HIS A 131 -12.51 7.30 -7.66
N ARG A 132 -13.55 8.02 -8.09
CA ARG A 132 -13.79 8.33 -9.52
C ARG A 132 -12.60 9.01 -10.24
N ASN A 133 -11.77 9.73 -9.51
CA ASN A 133 -10.58 10.39 -10.05
C ASN A 133 -9.35 9.47 -10.13
N LEU A 134 -9.36 8.32 -9.45
CA LEU A 134 -8.21 7.43 -9.35
C LEU A 134 -7.70 6.92 -10.71
N PRO A 135 -8.55 6.56 -11.70
CA PRO A 135 -8.04 6.14 -13.02
C PRO A 135 -7.24 7.24 -13.72
N ARG A 136 -7.71 8.50 -13.65
CA ARG A 136 -7.01 9.65 -14.24
C ARG A 136 -5.68 9.91 -13.52
N ALA A 137 -5.67 9.83 -12.20
CA ALA A 137 -4.48 10.03 -11.38
C ALA A 137 -3.41 8.98 -11.71
N LEU A 138 -3.78 7.70 -11.75
CA LEU A 138 -2.88 6.60 -12.11
C LEU A 138 -2.37 6.71 -13.55
N MET A 139 -3.22 7.09 -14.50
CA MET A 139 -2.81 7.30 -15.89
C MET A 139 -1.82 8.46 -16.04
N SER A 140 -1.95 9.52 -15.24
CA SER A 140 -1.07 10.69 -15.31
C SER A 140 0.26 10.53 -14.59
N ARG A 141 0.32 9.69 -13.55
CA ARG A 141 1.52 9.55 -12.68
C ARG A 141 2.13 8.15 -12.67
N GLY A 142 1.45 7.14 -13.18
CA GLY A 142 1.89 5.75 -13.10
C GLY A 142 3.28 5.52 -13.67
N ASP A 143 3.56 6.02 -14.87
CA ASP A 143 4.89 5.88 -15.50
C ASP A 143 5.98 6.59 -14.69
N PHE A 144 5.68 7.78 -14.15
CA PHE A 144 6.60 8.50 -13.26
C PHE A 144 6.90 7.70 -11.99
N TYR A 145 5.88 7.09 -11.37
CA TYR A 145 6.08 6.26 -10.19
C TYR A 145 6.93 5.03 -10.49
N LEU A 146 6.65 4.31 -11.60
CA LEU A 146 7.44 3.15 -12.00
C LEU A 146 8.91 3.49 -12.22
N GLU A 147 9.21 4.65 -12.81
CA GLU A 147 10.59 5.08 -13.01
C GLU A 147 11.25 5.54 -11.69
N SER A 148 10.53 6.31 -10.87
CA SER A 148 11.07 6.91 -9.63
C SER A 148 11.46 5.86 -8.59
N TYR A 149 10.74 4.74 -8.52
CA TYR A 149 11.01 3.69 -7.52
C TYR A 149 11.93 2.57 -8.03
N ARG A 150 12.33 2.60 -9.31
CA ARG A 150 13.16 1.55 -9.92
C ARG A 150 14.50 1.36 -9.21
N GLU A 151 15.17 2.45 -8.86
CA GLU A 151 16.47 2.39 -8.20
C GLU A 151 16.36 1.82 -6.77
N THR A 152 15.37 2.24 -6.00
CA THR A 152 15.22 1.85 -4.59
C THR A 152 14.59 0.48 -4.40
N MET A 153 13.61 0.13 -5.24
CA MET A 153 12.89 -1.15 -5.18
C MET A 153 13.57 -2.26 -5.96
N GLY A 154 14.41 -1.93 -6.93
CA GLY A 154 15.12 -2.87 -7.79
C GLY A 154 14.25 -3.50 -8.88
N ASP A 155 14.91 -3.94 -9.97
CA ASP A 155 14.22 -4.45 -11.17
C ASP A 155 13.33 -5.67 -10.91
N VAL A 156 13.66 -6.52 -9.94
CA VAL A 156 12.88 -7.74 -9.65
C VAL A 156 11.47 -7.39 -9.18
N LEU A 157 11.35 -6.54 -8.15
CA LEU A 157 10.03 -6.11 -7.63
C LEU A 157 9.30 -5.26 -8.66
N MET A 158 10.00 -4.31 -9.30
CA MET A 158 9.39 -3.38 -10.25
C MET A 158 8.89 -4.05 -11.53
N SER A 159 9.50 -5.17 -11.97
CA SER A 159 9.10 -5.89 -13.19
C SER A 159 7.71 -6.54 -13.10
N GLU A 160 7.21 -6.80 -11.89
CA GLU A 160 5.90 -7.40 -11.66
C GLU A 160 4.78 -6.35 -11.54
N ILE A 161 5.13 -5.08 -11.25
CA ILE A 161 4.16 -4.02 -11.02
C ILE A 161 3.49 -3.60 -12.33
N ARG A 162 2.17 -3.58 -12.32
CA ARG A 162 1.31 -3.06 -13.38
C ARG A 162 0.42 -1.97 -12.80
N ILE A 163 0.30 -0.86 -13.50
CA ILE A 163 -0.63 0.21 -13.10
C ILE A 163 -2.04 -0.22 -13.49
N ILE A 164 -2.83 -0.60 -12.48
CA ILE A 164 -4.18 -1.13 -12.67
C ILE A 164 -5.17 -0.16 -12.04
N ALA A 165 -6.03 0.40 -12.90
CA ALA A 165 -7.09 1.29 -12.47
C ALA A 165 -8.29 0.52 -11.90
N PRO A 166 -9.05 1.09 -10.94
CA PRO A 166 -10.26 0.49 -10.45
C PRO A 166 -11.31 0.35 -11.55
N SER A 167 -12.03 -0.78 -11.52
CA SER A 167 -13.14 -1.07 -12.43
C SER A 167 -14.50 -0.62 -11.86
N ARG A 168 -14.62 -0.41 -10.53
CA ARG A 168 -15.77 0.17 -9.86
C ARG A 168 -15.36 1.49 -9.22
N LEU A 169 -16.09 2.57 -9.55
CA LEU A 169 -15.73 3.93 -9.17
C LEU A 169 -16.72 4.50 -8.17
N ILE A 170 -16.19 5.18 -7.14
CA ILE A 170 -16.96 5.84 -6.09
C ILE A 170 -16.93 7.35 -6.34
N ASP A 171 -18.09 7.97 -6.37
CA ASP A 171 -18.24 9.43 -6.57
C ASP A 171 -18.48 10.17 -5.25
N HIS A 172 -19.27 9.61 -4.35
CA HIS A 172 -19.62 10.22 -3.06
C HIS A 172 -19.54 9.19 -1.93
N GLU A 173 -20.62 8.42 -1.76
CA GLU A 173 -20.73 7.36 -0.76
C GLU A 173 -21.40 6.16 -1.37
N GLU A 174 -20.87 4.98 -1.09
CA GLU A 174 -21.40 3.71 -1.54
C GLU A 174 -21.29 2.65 -0.46
N GLU A 175 -22.18 1.65 -0.51
CA GLU A 175 -22.13 0.47 0.34
C GLU A 175 -21.61 -0.75 -0.45
N ILE A 176 -20.80 -1.57 0.23
CA ILE A 176 -20.44 -2.92 -0.21
C ILE A 176 -20.95 -3.89 0.85
N ASP A 177 -21.78 -4.86 0.44
CA ASP A 177 -22.26 -5.95 1.29
C ASP A 177 -21.40 -7.20 1.08
N LEU A 178 -20.80 -7.70 2.14
CA LEU A 178 -19.97 -8.90 2.15
C LEU A 178 -20.74 -10.16 2.60
N GLY A 179 -22.06 -10.17 2.44
CA GLY A 179 -22.97 -11.22 2.92
C GLY A 179 -23.46 -10.92 4.34
N GLY A 180 -24.26 -9.86 4.47
CA GLY A 180 -24.83 -9.37 5.71
C GLY A 180 -23.88 -8.49 6.55
N ARG A 181 -22.68 -8.19 6.05
CA ARG A 181 -21.74 -7.24 6.65
C ARG A 181 -21.48 -6.10 5.69
N LYS A 182 -21.84 -4.90 6.09
CA LYS A 182 -21.77 -3.71 5.26
C LYS A 182 -20.51 -2.92 5.52
N LEU A 183 -19.88 -2.48 4.43
CA LEU A 183 -18.81 -1.48 4.42
C LEU A 183 -19.36 -0.22 3.78
N THR A 184 -19.23 0.92 4.46
CA THR A 184 -19.52 2.25 3.89
C THR A 184 -18.24 2.87 3.37
N LEU A 185 -18.18 3.13 2.07
CA LEU A 185 -17.07 3.76 1.38
C LEU A 185 -17.42 5.22 1.09
N ARG A 186 -16.56 6.14 1.51
CA ARG A 186 -16.79 7.57 1.28
C ARG A 186 -15.63 8.19 0.50
N ALA A 187 -15.97 8.80 -0.65
CA ALA A 187 -15.05 9.61 -1.45
C ALA A 187 -14.94 11.04 -0.87
N TRP A 188 -13.72 11.56 -0.78
CA TRP A 188 -13.43 12.87 -0.21
C TRP A 188 -13.09 13.88 -1.30
N LYS A 189 -13.24 15.18 -0.97
CA LYS A 189 -12.71 16.26 -1.78
C LYS A 189 -11.18 16.28 -1.65
N PRO A 190 -10.44 16.98 -2.55
CA PRO A 190 -8.99 17.03 -2.46
C PRO A 190 -8.50 17.37 -1.04
N ALA A 191 -7.67 16.48 -0.48
CA ALA A 191 -7.06 16.56 0.83
C ALA A 191 -5.62 16.04 0.77
N HIS A 192 -5.35 14.78 1.16
CA HIS A 192 -4.07 14.12 0.94
C HIS A 192 -3.74 14.02 -0.57
N THR A 193 -4.71 13.57 -1.34
CA THR A 193 -4.72 13.59 -2.82
C THR A 193 -6.03 14.20 -3.34
N ASP A 194 -6.30 14.07 -4.65
CA ASP A 194 -7.62 14.40 -5.24
C ASP A 194 -8.52 13.16 -5.42
N ASN A 195 -8.15 12.06 -4.80
CA ASN A 195 -8.82 10.76 -5.01
C ASN A 195 -8.90 9.89 -3.74
N ASP A 196 -9.04 10.51 -2.57
CA ASP A 196 -9.06 9.84 -1.27
C ASP A 196 -10.41 9.17 -0.99
N VAL A 197 -10.37 7.95 -0.43
CA VAL A 197 -11.53 7.16 0.01
C VAL A 197 -11.27 6.60 1.40
N THR A 198 -12.27 6.72 2.28
CA THR A 198 -12.30 5.99 3.56
C THR A 198 -13.27 4.81 3.50
N VAL A 199 -13.03 3.79 4.33
CA VAL A 199 -13.86 2.59 4.43
C VAL A 199 -14.24 2.35 5.90
N LEU A 200 -15.52 2.44 6.22
CA LEU A 200 -16.05 2.13 7.55
C LEU A 200 -16.67 0.72 7.56
N ASP A 201 -16.20 -0.13 8.42
CA ASP A 201 -16.91 -1.36 8.77
C ASP A 201 -18.02 -1.04 9.77
N GLU A 202 -19.26 -1.14 9.33
CA GLU A 202 -20.45 -0.77 10.13
C GLU A 202 -20.64 -1.67 11.34
N GLN A 203 -20.20 -2.92 11.29
CA GLN A 203 -20.40 -3.88 12.37
C GLN A 203 -19.50 -3.60 13.58
N THR A 204 -18.22 -3.35 13.33
CA THR A 204 -17.24 -3.13 14.42
C THR A 204 -16.90 -1.66 14.65
N ARG A 205 -17.43 -0.76 13.82
CA ARG A 205 -17.11 0.67 13.83
C ARG A 205 -15.61 0.93 13.67
N THR A 206 -14.96 0.10 12.83
CA THR A 206 -13.54 0.26 12.48
C THR A 206 -13.44 1.03 11.17
N LEU A 207 -12.72 2.13 11.20
CA LEU A 207 -12.47 3.00 10.05
C LEU A 207 -11.08 2.69 9.45
N PHE A 208 -11.02 2.42 8.15
CA PHE A 208 -9.79 2.49 7.38
C PHE A 208 -9.74 3.89 6.75
N ALA A 209 -8.83 4.71 7.21
CA ALA A 209 -8.76 6.12 6.79
C ALA A 209 -7.87 6.33 5.56
N GLY A 210 -7.02 5.34 5.19
CA GLY A 210 -5.94 5.59 4.26
C GLY A 210 -5.08 6.76 4.75
N ASP A 211 -4.52 7.49 3.83
CA ASP A 211 -3.64 8.63 4.10
C ASP A 211 -4.37 9.93 4.44
N LEU A 212 -5.65 9.83 4.79
CA LEU A 212 -6.36 10.91 5.50
C LEU A 212 -6.11 10.88 7.01
N CYS A 213 -5.31 9.92 7.50
CA CYS A 213 -4.87 9.84 8.88
C CYS A 213 -3.45 9.25 8.94
N PHE A 214 -2.52 10.02 9.50
CA PHE A 214 -1.14 9.63 9.79
C PHE A 214 -0.88 9.68 11.28
N LEU A 215 -0.14 8.69 11.77
CA LEU A 215 0.36 8.65 13.14
C LEU A 215 1.85 8.27 13.13
N ASP A 216 2.64 8.94 13.95
CA ASP A 216 4.10 8.76 14.05
C ASP A 216 4.89 9.14 12.77
N HIS A 217 4.40 8.78 11.61
CA HIS A 217 4.92 9.15 10.29
C HIS A 217 4.37 10.52 9.87
N LEU A 218 5.24 11.44 9.41
CA LEU A 218 4.80 12.77 8.97
C LEU A 218 3.76 12.66 7.85
N PRO A 219 2.59 13.35 7.95
CA PRO A 219 1.63 13.41 6.86
C PRO A 219 2.28 13.89 5.55
N THR A 220 1.91 13.31 4.42
CA THR A 220 2.40 13.76 3.11
C THR A 220 1.32 14.53 2.38
N LEU A 221 1.64 15.74 1.90
CA LEU A 221 0.70 16.63 1.22
C LEU A 221 0.93 16.56 -0.30
N ASP A 222 -0.03 15.97 -1.02
CA ASP A 222 -0.01 15.88 -2.49
C ASP A 222 -1.31 16.39 -3.15
N GLY A 223 -2.25 16.83 -2.35
CA GLY A 223 -3.54 17.40 -2.76
C GLY A 223 -3.66 18.87 -2.38
N SER A 224 -4.38 19.16 -1.29
CA SER A 224 -4.69 20.51 -0.85
C SER A 224 -4.64 20.61 0.67
N ILE A 225 -3.76 21.48 1.21
CA ILE A 225 -3.71 21.74 2.66
C ILE A 225 -5.00 22.39 3.15
N LEU A 226 -5.55 23.34 2.40
CA LEU A 226 -6.81 24.01 2.74
C LEU A 226 -7.98 23.02 2.69
N GLY A 227 -8.00 22.18 1.65
CA GLY A 227 -9.00 21.14 1.50
C GLY A 227 -8.94 20.11 2.61
N TRP A 228 -7.73 19.67 3.00
CA TRP A 228 -7.56 18.70 4.09
C TRP A 228 -8.01 19.28 5.42
N MET A 229 -7.51 20.46 5.80
CA MET A 229 -7.91 21.15 7.04
C MET A 229 -9.42 21.39 7.10
N ALA A 230 -10.05 21.77 5.99
CA ALA A 230 -11.50 21.99 5.92
C ALA A 230 -12.34 20.71 6.09
N GLN A 231 -11.75 19.53 5.90
CA GLN A 231 -12.44 18.25 5.99
C GLN A 231 -12.19 17.51 7.31
N LEU A 232 -11.21 17.94 8.12
CA LEU A 232 -10.87 17.25 9.38
C LEU A 232 -12.06 17.09 10.33
N ASP A 233 -12.94 18.10 10.43
CA ASP A 233 -14.13 18.01 11.32
C ASP A 233 -15.16 17.02 10.76
N ALA A 234 -15.35 16.96 9.45
CA ALA A 234 -16.25 16.01 8.83
C ALA A 234 -15.68 14.57 8.88
N LEU A 235 -14.36 14.43 8.84
CA LEU A 235 -13.66 13.16 9.03
C LEU A 235 -13.81 12.69 10.48
N ALA A 236 -13.53 13.56 11.44
CA ALA A 236 -13.71 13.29 12.89
C ALA A 236 -15.16 12.92 13.28
N ALA A 237 -16.15 13.42 12.53
CA ALA A 237 -17.56 13.14 12.76
C ALA A 237 -18.01 11.75 12.26
N ILE A 238 -17.14 10.98 11.60
CA ILE A 238 -17.45 9.58 11.27
C ILE A 238 -17.64 8.81 12.56
N ASP A 239 -18.80 8.13 12.68
CA ASP A 239 -19.14 7.34 13.86
C ASP A 239 -18.34 6.03 13.89
N ALA A 240 -17.04 6.13 14.16
CA ALA A 240 -16.12 5.04 14.36
C ALA A 240 -15.66 4.95 15.82
N GLN A 241 -15.11 3.82 16.23
CA GLN A 241 -14.49 3.62 17.55
C GLN A 241 -12.97 3.54 17.45
N MET A 242 -12.49 2.98 16.35
CA MET A 242 -11.07 2.78 16.07
C MET A 242 -10.77 3.10 14.63
N VAL A 243 -9.52 3.49 14.36
CA VAL A 243 -9.01 3.73 13.03
C VAL A 243 -7.82 2.82 12.72
N ILE A 244 -7.72 2.42 11.47
CA ILE A 244 -6.53 1.92 10.82
C ILE A 244 -6.06 3.07 9.91
N PRO A 245 -5.03 3.85 10.33
CA PRO A 245 -4.49 4.94 9.53
C PRO A 245 -3.74 4.39 8.32
N GLY A 246 -3.41 5.22 7.34
CA GLY A 246 -2.55 4.80 6.22
C GLY A 246 -1.13 4.47 6.68
N HIS A 247 -0.62 5.21 7.65
CA HIS A 247 0.67 4.98 8.31
C HIS A 247 0.57 5.20 9.80
N GLY A 248 1.25 4.35 10.57
CA GLY A 248 1.29 4.44 12.02
C GLY A 248 0.80 3.20 12.75
N PRO A 249 0.60 3.28 14.07
CA PRO A 249 0.15 2.15 14.88
C PRO A 249 -1.28 1.70 14.53
N VAL A 250 -1.51 0.38 14.58
CA VAL A 250 -2.78 -0.26 14.22
C VAL A 250 -3.26 -1.14 15.38
N PRO A 251 -4.54 -1.01 15.83
CA PRO A 251 -5.46 0.12 15.63
C PRO A 251 -5.15 1.29 16.55
N PHE A 252 -5.82 2.45 16.33
CA PHE A 252 -5.74 3.60 17.23
C PHE A 252 -7.16 4.13 17.55
N PRO A 253 -7.39 4.76 18.74
CA PRO A 253 -8.67 5.37 19.09
C PRO A 253 -9.09 6.46 18.08
N TRP A 254 -10.40 6.53 17.80
CA TRP A 254 -10.98 7.52 16.92
C TRP A 254 -11.96 8.41 17.70
N PRO A 255 -11.98 9.76 17.49
CA PRO A 255 -11.25 10.54 16.48
C PRO A 255 -9.89 11.09 16.95
N GLU A 256 -9.37 10.70 18.09
CA GLU A 256 -8.15 11.22 18.71
C GLU A 256 -6.92 11.08 17.78
N ALA A 257 -6.95 10.12 16.86
CA ALA A 257 -5.91 9.90 15.86
C ALA A 257 -5.63 11.12 14.95
N LEU A 258 -6.62 12.02 14.79
CA LEU A 258 -6.47 13.20 13.92
C LEU A 258 -5.78 14.39 14.59
N GLU A 259 -5.66 14.41 15.91
CA GLU A 259 -5.15 15.59 16.62
C GLU A 259 -3.68 15.92 16.29
N PRO A 260 -2.74 14.94 16.20
CA PRO A 260 -1.36 15.25 15.85
C PRO A 260 -1.23 15.86 14.43
N GLU A 261 -1.92 15.28 13.43
CA GLU A 261 -1.82 15.79 12.06
C GLU A 261 -2.54 17.15 11.90
N ARG A 262 -3.66 17.37 12.58
CA ARG A 262 -4.32 18.68 12.65
C ARG A 262 -3.35 19.74 13.15
N HIS A 263 -2.66 19.46 14.25
CA HIS A 263 -1.66 20.35 14.82
C HIS A 263 -0.53 20.65 13.83
N TYR A 264 0.02 19.61 13.20
CA TYR A 264 1.06 19.78 12.19
C TYR A 264 0.62 20.70 11.04
N PHE A 265 -0.58 20.50 10.48
CA PHE A 265 -1.07 21.35 9.40
C PHE A 265 -1.35 22.79 9.84
N GLU A 266 -1.83 23.01 11.06
CA GLU A 266 -2.00 24.36 11.62
C GLU A 266 -0.66 25.08 11.75
N VAL A 267 0.36 24.40 12.25
CA VAL A 267 1.73 24.94 12.37
C VAL A 267 2.32 25.22 10.98
N LEU A 268 2.23 24.26 10.07
CA LEU A 268 2.73 24.40 8.69
C LEU A 268 2.08 25.61 7.98
N ALA A 269 0.74 25.68 8.01
CA ALA A 269 0.01 26.77 7.36
C ALA A 269 0.31 28.14 8.00
N ARG A 270 0.41 28.22 9.34
CA ARG A 270 0.80 29.43 10.06
C ARG A 270 2.17 29.94 9.62
N ASP A 271 3.16 29.06 9.56
CA ASP A 271 4.53 29.43 9.27
C ASP A 271 4.68 29.84 7.79
N VAL A 272 4.05 29.13 6.88
CA VAL A 272 4.03 29.47 5.46
C VAL A 272 3.34 30.82 5.23
N ARG A 273 2.16 31.08 5.82
CA ARG A 273 1.47 32.39 5.74
C ARG A 273 2.32 33.52 6.28
N LYS A 274 3.01 33.29 7.40
CA LYS A 274 3.94 34.26 7.98
C LYS A 274 5.12 34.56 7.04
N ALA A 275 5.68 33.56 6.38
CA ALA A 275 6.74 33.75 5.40
C ALA A 275 6.26 34.57 4.18
N ILE A 276 5.09 34.24 3.63
CA ILE A 276 4.46 34.95 2.52
C ILE A 276 4.22 36.43 2.90
N SER A 277 3.61 36.70 4.05
CA SER A 277 3.31 38.07 4.53
C SER A 277 4.57 38.93 4.74
N ASN A 278 5.70 38.29 5.06
CA ASN A 278 7.00 38.95 5.19
C ASN A 278 7.80 39.04 3.88
N GLY A 279 7.23 38.62 2.74
CA GLY A 279 7.91 38.63 1.44
C GLY A 279 9.09 37.66 1.35
N ILE A 280 9.12 36.61 2.18
CA ILE A 280 10.16 35.57 2.13
C ILE A 280 9.87 34.68 0.92
N PRO A 281 10.81 34.51 0.00
CA PRO A 281 10.62 33.66 -1.16
C PRO A 281 10.51 32.17 -0.77
N LEU A 282 9.89 31.34 -1.62
CA LEU A 282 9.65 29.91 -1.41
C LEU A 282 10.87 29.19 -0.79
N ALA A 283 12.07 29.36 -1.34
CA ALA A 283 13.28 28.70 -0.86
C ALA A 283 13.62 29.01 0.62
N GLY A 284 13.30 30.23 1.09
CA GLY A 284 13.46 30.60 2.51
C GLY A 284 12.31 30.12 3.37
N ALA A 285 11.08 30.18 2.86
CA ALA A 285 9.89 29.76 3.59
C ALA A 285 9.95 28.27 3.93
N VAL A 286 10.28 27.40 2.98
CA VAL A 286 10.33 25.94 3.17
C VAL A 286 11.42 25.48 4.16
N GLN A 287 12.48 26.28 4.37
CA GLN A 287 13.54 25.96 5.34
C GLN A 287 13.08 26.16 6.80
N GLY A 288 12.14 27.06 7.04
CA GLY A 288 11.68 27.42 8.38
C GLY A 288 10.32 26.85 8.78
N ALA A 289 9.52 26.42 7.80
CA ALA A 289 8.14 25.97 8.06
C ALA A 289 8.10 24.69 8.88
N ALA A 290 7.27 24.70 9.91
CA ALA A 290 6.97 23.59 10.82
C ALA A 290 8.19 22.90 11.44
N THR A 291 9.34 23.60 11.58
CA THR A 291 10.58 23.00 12.12
C THR A 291 10.45 22.60 13.59
N GLU A 292 9.51 23.19 14.36
CA GLU A 292 9.21 22.82 15.73
C GLU A 292 8.57 21.42 15.85
N GLU A 293 7.99 20.89 14.76
CA GLU A 293 7.36 19.59 14.70
C GLU A 293 8.34 18.43 14.47
N ARG A 294 9.61 18.72 14.18
CA ARG A 294 10.64 17.74 13.78
C ARG A 294 10.75 16.53 14.71
N GLU A 295 10.73 16.78 16.02
CA GLU A 295 10.92 15.72 17.03
C GLU A 295 9.64 14.91 17.29
N HIS A 296 8.49 15.37 16.76
CA HIS A 296 7.20 14.69 16.92
C HIS A 296 6.92 13.66 15.84
N TRP A 297 7.65 13.74 14.70
CA TRP A 297 7.34 12.96 13.50
C TRP A 297 8.55 12.19 12.96
N GLN A 298 8.35 10.93 12.65
CA GLN A 298 9.30 10.16 11.85
C GLN A 298 9.24 10.61 10.39
N LEU A 299 10.36 10.48 9.68
CA LEU A 299 10.53 10.89 8.27
C LEU A 299 10.27 12.39 8.03
N PHE A 300 10.41 13.23 9.06
CA PHE A 300 10.22 14.68 8.94
C PHE A 300 11.12 15.28 7.84
N ASP A 301 12.40 14.96 7.84
CA ASP A 301 13.37 15.53 6.89
C ASP A 301 13.12 15.10 5.44
N GLN A 302 12.49 13.95 5.25
CA GLN A 302 12.15 13.42 3.94
C GLN A 302 10.93 14.12 3.31
N TYR A 303 9.96 14.54 4.12
CA TYR A 303 8.67 15.00 3.61
C TYR A 303 8.36 16.48 3.91
N ASN A 304 8.84 17.07 5.02
CA ASN A 304 8.42 18.41 5.43
C ASN A 304 8.70 19.49 4.37
N THR A 305 9.86 19.45 3.71
CA THR A 305 10.20 20.44 2.65
C THR A 305 9.23 20.35 1.47
N ARG A 306 8.80 19.13 1.10
CA ARG A 306 7.80 18.90 0.04
C ARG A 306 6.44 19.44 0.48
N ASN A 307 6.02 19.16 1.71
CA ASN A 307 4.77 19.65 2.27
C ASN A 307 4.74 21.18 2.32
N ALA A 308 5.83 21.80 2.79
CA ALA A 308 5.94 23.26 2.84
C ALA A 308 5.93 23.89 1.44
N THR A 309 6.49 23.21 0.43
CA THR A 309 6.44 23.66 -0.97
C THR A 309 5.01 23.61 -1.51
N ALA A 310 4.29 22.52 -1.28
CA ALA A 310 2.91 22.39 -1.71
C ALA A 310 2.00 23.40 -1.00
N ALA A 311 2.15 23.53 0.33
CA ALA A 311 1.43 24.52 1.11
C ALA A 311 1.69 25.96 0.66
N PHE A 312 2.95 26.31 0.36
CA PHE A 312 3.30 27.66 -0.14
C PHE A 312 2.62 27.95 -1.47
N ALA A 313 2.68 27.01 -2.42
CA ALA A 313 2.07 27.18 -3.75
C ALA A 313 0.54 27.38 -3.69
N GLU A 314 -0.13 26.82 -2.69
CA GLU A 314 -1.57 27.02 -2.49
C GLU A 314 -1.86 28.32 -1.71
N LEU A 315 -1.16 28.56 -0.61
CA LEU A 315 -1.44 29.67 0.32
C LEU A 315 -0.99 31.05 -0.22
N GLU A 316 -0.10 31.10 -1.20
CA GLU A 316 0.29 32.38 -1.81
C GLU A 316 -0.84 33.05 -2.61
N TRP A 317 -1.94 32.31 -2.87
CA TRP A 317 -3.11 32.83 -3.61
C TRP A 317 -4.33 33.10 -2.71
N GLU A 318 -4.20 32.97 -1.39
CA GLU A 318 -5.21 33.44 -0.43
C GLU A 318 -5.24 34.98 -0.40
#